data_eebcb7738c66d59eb99f26e480bf6641
#
_entry.id   eebcb7738c66d59eb99f26e480bf6641
#
_cell.length_a   1.000
_cell.length_b   1.000
_cell.length_c   1.000
_cell.angle_alpha   90.00
_cell.angle_beta   90.00
_cell.angle_gamma   90.00
#
_symmetry.space_group_name_H-M   'P 1'
#
loop_
_entity.id
_entity.type
_entity.pdbx_description
1 polymer ?
#
loop_
_entity_poly.entity_id
_entity_poly.type
_entity_poly.pdbx_seq_one_letter_code
_entity_poly.pdbx_strand_id
1 'polypeptide(L)'
;MNGLEAAVQAAEDAAVSVRTYVPGYPITDLAQALRCQISVNEKVALEIALGASATGLRSMVVVKQVGMNLLADPLVISATHGIGSGVVVLVGDDLGPRRSQVEMDSRFYAPLSELPLLDPSRPGLLHASLLEAYTLSEKLRIPVMVRVTSQLLAAQEENIPSRPLPSTGQRLEKESWSLTAKGRHQRHHDRIMALAQEASESSSLNQFQISGDVGIIASGHPASLAQELGVSVLALAYSYPLPERLLRRFIDGHRLILVAEEPEPFIESILSQNPRIKGKLTGHLPRGALESSDIIQALEKLEGRPDKMPQAYESVAERGYEGVCPDCPFQVLFSSLAKVDAPVAGDAGCSIQATRQPFCSADVAYGLGSSAAVASGFSGKGIALMGDYALAHSGLAGLINAVWQKRDLLAVVLKNEVAAMT
;
A
#
# COMPACT_ATOMS: atom_id res chain seq x y z
N MET A 1 10.02 13.07 -17.32
CA MET A 1 9.36 13.17 -15.99
C MET A 1 9.26 11.77 -15.42
N ASN A 2 9.72 11.56 -14.20
CA ASN A 2 9.57 10.26 -13.54
C ASN A 2 8.23 10.16 -12.81
N GLY A 3 7.92 8.97 -12.25
CA GLY A 3 6.65 8.76 -11.55
C GLY A 3 6.47 9.64 -10.30
N LEU A 4 7.57 9.93 -9.59
CA LEU A 4 7.55 10.84 -8.45
C LEU A 4 7.16 12.26 -8.87
N GLU A 5 7.79 12.78 -9.93
CA GLU A 5 7.50 14.11 -10.49
C GLU A 5 6.06 14.19 -11.03
N ALA A 6 5.58 13.10 -11.65
CA ALA A 6 4.21 13.00 -12.14
C ALA A 6 3.18 13.07 -11.00
N ALA A 7 3.46 12.43 -9.87
CA ALA A 7 2.60 12.51 -8.69
C ALA A 7 2.60 13.91 -8.06
N VAL A 8 3.75 14.59 -8.02
CA VAL A 8 3.86 15.98 -7.56
C VAL A 8 3.03 16.91 -8.44
N GLN A 9 3.18 16.81 -9.76
CA GLN A 9 2.39 17.60 -10.70
C GLN A 9 0.89 17.35 -10.55
N ALA A 10 0.47 16.08 -10.40
CA ALA A 10 -0.93 15.74 -10.19
C ALA A 10 -1.50 16.34 -8.89
N ALA A 11 -0.71 16.35 -7.81
CA ALA A 11 -1.12 16.96 -6.55
C ALA A 11 -1.26 18.49 -6.64
N GLU A 12 -0.45 19.14 -7.48
CA GLU A 12 -0.57 20.57 -7.79
C GLU A 12 -1.78 20.85 -8.69
N ASP A 13 -1.95 20.08 -9.76
CA ASP A 13 -3.10 20.17 -10.67
C ASP A 13 -4.44 19.93 -9.94
N ALA A 14 -4.45 19.04 -8.94
CA ALA A 14 -5.61 18.80 -8.10
C ALA A 14 -5.75 19.82 -6.95
N ALA A 15 -4.86 20.78 -6.82
CA ALA A 15 -4.84 21.77 -5.73
C ALA A 15 -4.95 21.12 -4.33
N VAL A 16 -4.15 20.07 -4.07
CA VAL A 16 -4.15 19.34 -2.80
C VAL A 16 -3.56 20.21 -1.70
N SER A 17 -4.38 20.57 -0.72
CA SER A 17 -4.02 21.55 0.32
C SER A 17 -3.38 20.90 1.55
N VAL A 18 -3.82 19.69 1.94
CA VAL A 18 -3.32 18.98 3.12
C VAL A 18 -2.72 17.66 2.66
N ARG A 19 -1.44 17.46 3.00
CA ARG A 19 -0.68 16.27 2.62
C ARG A 19 0.02 15.74 3.85
N THR A 20 -0.28 14.51 4.23
CA THR A 20 0.26 13.84 5.41
C THR A 20 0.95 12.53 5.03
N TYR A 21 1.92 12.09 5.83
CA TYR A 21 2.59 10.83 5.59
C TYR A 21 3.20 10.23 6.86
N VAL A 22 3.55 8.95 6.76
CA VAL A 22 4.42 8.27 7.71
C VAL A 22 5.61 7.72 6.93
N PRO A 23 6.85 7.96 7.38
CA PRO A 23 8.05 7.54 6.66
C PRO A 23 8.09 6.04 6.42
N GLY A 24 8.54 5.64 5.23
CA GLY A 24 8.71 4.24 4.85
C GLY A 24 9.06 4.07 3.37
N TYR A 25 9.83 3.02 3.04
CA TYR A 25 10.11 2.69 1.65
C TYR A 25 8.85 2.04 0.99
N PRO A 26 8.50 2.37 -0.26
CA PRO A 26 9.20 3.24 -1.22
C PRO A 26 8.72 4.71 -1.24
N ILE A 27 7.94 5.17 -0.23
CA ILE A 27 7.18 6.43 -0.33
C ILE A 27 7.87 7.63 0.36
N THR A 28 8.98 7.46 1.06
CA THR A 28 9.60 8.57 1.81
C THR A 28 10.03 9.72 0.88
N ASP A 29 10.74 9.40 -0.21
CA ASP A 29 11.19 10.42 -1.17
C ASP A 29 10.00 11.10 -1.88
N LEU A 30 8.97 10.31 -2.21
CA LEU A 30 7.73 10.82 -2.79
C LEU A 30 7.02 11.80 -1.84
N ALA A 31 6.89 11.43 -0.57
CA ALA A 31 6.24 12.29 0.43
C ALA A 31 7.01 13.58 0.70
N GLN A 32 8.35 13.53 0.66
CA GLN A 32 9.20 14.71 0.77
C GLN A 32 9.02 15.65 -0.44
N ALA A 33 9.03 15.10 -1.66
CA ALA A 33 8.80 15.87 -2.88
C ALA A 33 7.39 16.50 -2.91
N LEU A 34 6.39 15.78 -2.42
CA LEU A 34 5.02 16.27 -2.21
C LEU A 34 4.91 17.28 -1.06
N ARG A 35 5.98 17.54 -0.29
CA ARG A 35 5.99 18.39 0.92
C ARG A 35 4.95 17.96 1.95
N CYS A 36 4.81 16.65 2.15
CA CYS A 36 3.87 16.12 3.14
C CYS A 36 4.34 16.41 4.57
N GLN A 37 3.38 16.65 5.47
CA GLN A 37 3.64 16.75 6.89
C GLN A 37 3.75 15.35 7.49
N ILE A 38 4.80 15.11 8.28
CA ILE A 38 4.98 13.86 8.99
C ILE A 38 3.93 13.72 10.09
N SER A 39 3.36 12.53 10.22
CA SER A 39 2.43 12.17 11.28
C SER A 39 3.03 11.10 12.19
N VAL A 40 2.58 11.03 13.43
CA VAL A 40 3.08 10.05 14.39
C VAL A 40 2.77 8.61 13.98
N ASN A 41 1.64 8.39 13.29
CA ASN A 41 1.25 7.13 12.68
C ASN A 41 0.22 7.32 11.56
N GLU A 42 -0.07 6.25 10.83
CA GLU A 42 -0.93 6.27 9.64
C GLU A 42 -2.40 6.54 9.96
N LYS A 43 -2.88 6.09 11.14
CA LYS A 43 -4.23 6.39 11.62
C LYS A 43 -4.41 7.90 11.77
N VAL A 44 -3.49 8.55 12.48
CA VAL A 44 -3.50 10.01 12.68
C VAL A 44 -3.33 10.75 11.35
N ALA A 45 -2.50 10.25 10.45
CA ALA A 45 -2.32 10.85 9.13
C ALA A 45 -3.63 10.92 8.35
N LEU A 46 -4.41 9.84 8.32
CA LEU A 46 -5.71 9.82 7.65
C LEU A 46 -6.75 10.66 8.39
N GLU A 47 -6.79 10.63 9.72
CA GLU A 47 -7.73 11.44 10.52
C GLU A 47 -7.54 12.94 10.27
N ILE A 48 -6.29 13.43 10.15
CA ILE A 48 -6.00 14.82 9.76
C ILE A 48 -6.54 15.12 8.35
N ALA A 49 -6.31 14.21 7.39
CA ALA A 49 -6.80 14.36 6.02
C ALA A 49 -8.34 14.38 5.95
N LEU A 50 -9.02 13.54 6.72
CA LEU A 50 -10.48 13.50 6.83
C LEU A 50 -11.04 14.80 7.46
N GLY A 51 -10.35 15.34 8.47
CA GLY A 51 -10.69 16.63 9.07
C GLY A 51 -10.58 17.79 8.08
N ALA A 52 -9.50 17.82 7.29
CA ALA A 52 -9.31 18.79 6.22
C ALA A 52 -10.42 18.67 5.15
N SER A 53 -10.71 17.46 4.72
CA SER A 53 -11.78 17.14 3.77
C SER A 53 -13.15 17.64 4.26
N ALA A 54 -13.50 17.41 5.53
CA ALA A 54 -14.75 17.85 6.12
C ALA A 54 -14.93 19.38 6.06
N THR A 55 -13.84 20.13 6.04
CA THR A 55 -13.85 21.59 5.95
C THR A 55 -13.70 22.15 4.52
N GLY A 56 -13.65 21.29 3.52
CA GLY A 56 -13.66 21.68 2.10
C GLY A 56 -12.27 21.71 1.45
N LEU A 57 -11.26 21.08 2.04
CA LEU A 57 -9.91 21.02 1.50
C LEU A 57 -9.60 19.62 0.94
N ARG A 58 -9.12 19.55 -0.30
CA ARG A 58 -8.57 18.30 -0.84
C ARG A 58 -7.34 17.88 -0.05
N SER A 59 -7.27 16.59 0.26
CA SER A 59 -6.20 16.04 1.08
C SER A 59 -5.63 14.74 0.48
N MET A 60 -4.36 14.47 0.83
CA MET A 60 -3.64 13.27 0.45
C MET A 60 -2.96 12.66 1.66
N VAL A 61 -3.03 11.34 1.76
CA VAL A 61 -2.26 10.56 2.74
C VAL A 61 -1.31 9.65 2.00
N VAL A 62 -0.02 9.74 2.29
CA VAL A 62 1.01 8.90 1.67
C VAL A 62 1.52 7.89 2.68
N VAL A 63 1.29 6.62 2.41
CA VAL A 63 1.62 5.52 3.31
C VAL A 63 2.22 4.34 2.57
N LYS A 64 3.00 3.51 3.26
CA LYS A 64 3.45 2.22 2.71
C LYS A 64 2.45 1.10 3.03
N GLN A 65 2.54 -0.02 2.30
CA GLN A 65 1.60 -1.15 2.44
C GLN A 65 1.40 -1.63 3.88
N VAL A 66 2.48 -1.70 4.68
CA VAL A 66 2.38 -2.16 6.09
C VAL A 66 1.60 -1.17 6.95
N GLY A 67 1.70 0.14 6.65
CA GLY A 67 0.97 1.20 7.33
C GLY A 67 -0.55 1.14 7.12
N MET A 68 -1.00 0.49 6.04
CA MET A 68 -2.42 0.26 5.79
C MET A 68 -3.11 -0.51 6.92
N ASN A 69 -2.38 -1.36 7.65
CA ASN A 69 -2.92 -2.07 8.81
C ASN A 69 -3.47 -1.12 9.88
N LEU A 70 -2.73 -0.06 10.19
CA LEU A 70 -3.13 0.92 11.21
C LEU A 70 -4.12 1.94 10.64
N LEU A 71 -3.97 2.30 9.37
CA LEU A 71 -4.85 3.21 8.65
C LEU A 71 -6.24 2.62 8.41
N ALA A 72 -6.38 1.29 8.39
CA ALA A 72 -7.63 0.60 8.06
C ALA A 72 -8.83 1.03 8.93
N ASP A 73 -8.62 1.32 10.21
CA ASP A 73 -9.71 1.74 11.12
C ASP A 73 -10.45 2.99 10.60
N PRO A 74 -9.83 4.18 10.47
CA PRO A 74 -10.53 5.34 9.91
C PRO A 74 -10.86 5.19 8.42
N LEU A 75 -10.17 4.34 7.67
CA LEU A 75 -10.44 4.11 6.26
C LEU A 75 -11.82 3.49 6.05
N VAL A 76 -12.10 2.37 6.71
CA VAL A 76 -13.39 1.67 6.63
C VAL A 76 -14.53 2.56 7.15
N ILE A 77 -14.29 3.31 8.23
CA ILE A 77 -15.29 4.23 8.78
C ILE A 77 -15.61 5.34 7.78
N SER A 78 -14.60 5.94 7.14
CA SER A 78 -14.78 7.03 6.18
C SER A 78 -15.52 6.59 4.92
N ALA A 79 -15.34 5.34 4.47
CA ALA A 79 -16.09 4.77 3.34
C ALA A 79 -17.61 4.75 3.63
N THR A 80 -17.99 4.40 4.87
CA THR A 80 -19.40 4.32 5.27
C THR A 80 -20.04 5.67 5.55
N HIS A 81 -19.30 6.58 6.21
CA HIS A 81 -19.87 7.84 6.71
C HIS A 81 -19.70 9.02 5.77
N GLY A 82 -18.82 8.88 4.78
CA GLY A 82 -18.58 9.89 3.77
C GLY A 82 -17.57 10.97 4.18
N ILE A 83 -17.25 11.81 3.22
CA ILE A 83 -16.24 12.86 3.31
C ILE A 83 -16.76 14.19 2.76
N GLY A 84 -16.01 15.27 2.94
CA GLY A 84 -16.21 16.56 2.29
C GLY A 84 -15.59 16.65 0.89
N SER A 85 -14.52 17.40 0.74
CA SER A 85 -13.68 17.44 -0.46
C SER A 85 -12.87 16.15 -0.61
N GLY A 86 -12.30 15.93 -1.79
CA GLY A 86 -11.62 14.71 -2.16
C GLY A 86 -10.49 14.30 -1.23
N VAL A 87 -10.43 13.01 -0.90
CA VAL A 87 -9.36 12.35 -0.13
C VAL A 87 -8.76 11.24 -0.97
N VAL A 88 -7.44 11.30 -1.20
CA VAL A 88 -6.70 10.23 -1.88
C VAL A 88 -5.72 9.59 -0.90
N VAL A 89 -5.77 8.26 -0.82
CA VAL A 89 -4.78 7.44 -0.12
C VAL A 89 -3.80 6.91 -1.15
N LEU A 90 -2.60 7.49 -1.17
CA LEU A 90 -1.50 7.08 -2.05
C LEU A 90 -0.66 6.04 -1.31
N VAL A 91 -0.79 4.78 -1.71
CA VAL A 91 -0.15 3.67 -1.02
C VAL A 91 1.01 3.10 -1.83
N GLY A 92 2.18 2.97 -1.20
CA GLY A 92 3.37 2.41 -1.81
C GLY A 92 3.65 0.98 -1.38
N ASP A 93 3.72 0.06 -2.35
CA ASP A 93 4.07 -1.33 -2.12
C ASP A 93 5.56 -1.57 -2.35
N ASP A 94 6.19 -2.23 -1.39
CA ASP A 94 7.58 -2.68 -1.45
C ASP A 94 7.63 -4.12 -1.95
N LEU A 95 7.74 -4.27 -3.25
CA LEU A 95 7.74 -5.57 -3.92
C LEU A 95 9.11 -6.24 -3.81
N GLY A 96 9.11 -7.55 -3.50
CA GLY A 96 10.33 -8.28 -3.19
C GLY A 96 11.05 -7.63 -2.01
N PRO A 97 10.51 -7.70 -0.79
CA PRO A 97 10.67 -6.74 0.30
C PRO A 97 12.10 -6.24 0.48
N ARG A 98 12.39 -5.09 -0.10
CA ARG A 98 13.73 -4.50 -0.05
C ARG A 98 14.01 -3.85 1.30
N ARG A 99 13.00 -3.21 1.89
CA ARG A 99 13.12 -2.48 3.17
C ARG A 99 11.91 -2.64 4.10
N SER A 100 10.93 -3.46 3.74
CA SER A 100 9.78 -3.74 4.60
C SER A 100 9.95 -5.04 5.37
N GLN A 101 9.35 -5.16 6.56
CA GLN A 101 9.42 -6.36 7.39
C GLN A 101 8.68 -7.54 6.76
N VAL A 102 7.60 -7.24 6.05
CA VAL A 102 6.77 -8.21 5.34
C VAL A 102 6.41 -7.67 3.97
N GLU A 103 6.30 -8.56 3.00
CA GLU A 103 5.68 -8.26 1.72
C GLU A 103 4.16 -8.33 1.91
N MET A 104 3.47 -7.30 1.44
CA MET A 104 2.01 -7.21 1.48
C MET A 104 1.51 -6.61 0.19
N ASP A 105 0.34 -7.03 -0.22
CA ASP A 105 -0.38 -6.48 -1.35
C ASP A 105 -1.46 -5.52 -0.83
N SER A 106 -1.25 -4.23 -1.01
CA SER A 106 -2.19 -3.21 -0.53
C SER A 106 -3.54 -3.24 -1.26
N ARG A 107 -3.64 -3.91 -2.41
CA ARG A 107 -4.89 -4.03 -3.16
C ARG A 107 -6.00 -4.72 -2.37
N PHE A 108 -5.65 -5.63 -1.45
CA PHE A 108 -6.63 -6.30 -0.60
C PHE A 108 -7.38 -5.36 0.36
N TYR A 109 -6.85 -4.17 0.63
CA TYR A 109 -7.57 -3.16 1.41
C TYR A 109 -8.73 -2.53 0.64
N ALA A 110 -8.73 -2.55 -0.68
CA ALA A 110 -9.80 -1.98 -1.49
C ALA A 110 -11.13 -2.72 -1.28
N PRO A 111 -11.23 -4.05 -1.47
CA PRO A 111 -12.47 -4.78 -1.14
C PRO A 111 -12.78 -4.81 0.35
N LEU A 112 -11.77 -4.82 1.26
CA LEU A 112 -11.99 -4.76 2.70
C LEU A 112 -12.69 -3.46 3.13
N SER A 113 -12.28 -2.33 2.56
CA SER A 113 -12.83 -1.01 2.87
C SER A 113 -13.93 -0.57 1.91
N GLU A 114 -14.18 -1.34 0.84
CA GLU A 114 -15.13 -1.01 -0.23
C GLU A 114 -14.83 0.34 -0.90
N LEU A 115 -13.55 0.60 -1.13
CA LEU A 115 -13.07 1.82 -1.76
C LEU A 115 -12.49 1.55 -3.13
N PRO A 116 -12.71 2.41 -4.13
CA PRO A 116 -12.05 2.29 -5.42
C PRO A 116 -10.53 2.35 -5.29
N LEU A 117 -9.86 1.52 -6.08
CA LEU A 117 -8.40 1.46 -6.18
C LEU A 117 -7.95 1.57 -7.62
N LEU A 118 -7.06 2.52 -7.88
CA LEU A 118 -6.34 2.65 -9.14
C LEU A 118 -4.89 2.15 -8.98
N ASP A 119 -4.42 1.40 -9.97
CA ASP A 119 -3.10 0.77 -10.02
C ASP A 119 -2.41 1.10 -11.36
N PRO A 120 -1.93 2.34 -11.53
CA PRO A 120 -1.36 2.83 -12.78
C PRO A 120 -0.03 2.14 -13.13
N SER A 121 0.22 1.98 -14.45
CA SER A 121 1.39 1.25 -14.96
C SER A 121 2.58 2.14 -15.34
N ARG A 122 2.38 3.44 -15.56
CA ARG A 122 3.41 4.39 -16.02
C ARG A 122 3.15 5.81 -15.51
N PRO A 123 4.14 6.72 -15.54
CA PRO A 123 4.04 8.05 -14.95
C PRO A 123 2.85 8.89 -15.43
N GLY A 124 2.56 8.89 -16.74
CA GLY A 124 1.41 9.62 -17.28
C GLY A 124 0.07 9.07 -16.82
N LEU A 125 -0.03 7.74 -16.66
CA LEU A 125 -1.22 7.12 -16.05
C LEU A 125 -1.29 7.39 -14.55
N LEU A 126 -0.17 7.48 -13.82
CA LEU A 126 -0.17 7.88 -12.41
C LEU A 126 -0.73 9.29 -12.23
N HIS A 127 -0.25 10.25 -13.04
CA HIS A 127 -0.78 11.61 -13.05
C HIS A 127 -2.30 11.62 -13.31
N ALA A 128 -2.74 10.96 -14.39
CA ALA A 128 -4.15 10.89 -14.76
C ALA A 128 -5.00 10.16 -13.70
N SER A 129 -4.49 9.08 -13.12
CA SER A 129 -5.17 8.32 -12.05
C SER A 129 -5.36 9.15 -10.78
N LEU A 130 -4.39 9.97 -10.40
CA LEU A 130 -4.54 10.87 -9.24
C LEU A 130 -5.61 11.93 -9.48
N LEU A 131 -5.69 12.51 -10.68
CA LEU A 131 -6.74 13.46 -11.04
C LEU A 131 -8.12 12.80 -11.07
N GLU A 132 -8.22 11.60 -11.67
CA GLU A 132 -9.46 10.81 -11.67
C GLU A 132 -9.86 10.40 -10.25
N ALA A 133 -8.91 10.02 -9.41
CA ALA A 133 -9.16 9.68 -8.01
C ALA A 133 -9.78 10.84 -7.22
N TYR A 134 -9.31 12.08 -7.39
CA TYR A 134 -9.95 13.25 -6.76
C TYR A 134 -11.35 13.50 -7.30
N THR A 135 -11.53 13.44 -8.62
CA THR A 135 -12.84 13.60 -9.26
C THR A 135 -13.83 12.56 -8.77
N LEU A 136 -13.38 11.30 -8.69
CA LEU A 136 -14.19 10.18 -8.21
C LEU A 136 -14.49 10.29 -6.72
N SER A 137 -13.50 10.63 -5.90
CA SER A 137 -13.64 10.81 -4.46
C SER A 137 -14.69 11.87 -4.12
N GLU A 138 -14.68 13.01 -4.81
CA GLU A 138 -15.68 14.08 -4.62
C GLU A 138 -17.06 13.66 -5.12
N LYS A 139 -17.13 12.97 -6.25
CA LYS A 139 -18.40 12.46 -6.81
C LYS A 139 -19.07 11.42 -5.90
N LEU A 140 -18.30 10.50 -5.39
CA LEU A 140 -18.78 9.39 -4.54
C LEU A 140 -18.87 9.77 -3.06
N ARG A 141 -18.18 10.84 -2.64
CA ARG A 141 -18.06 11.26 -1.23
C ARG A 141 -17.39 10.23 -0.34
N ILE A 142 -16.40 9.53 -0.86
CA ILE A 142 -15.56 8.54 -0.15
C ILE A 142 -14.10 8.71 -0.55
N PRO A 143 -13.13 8.26 0.27
CA PRO A 143 -11.74 8.20 -0.15
C PRO A 143 -11.56 7.31 -1.39
N VAL A 144 -10.49 7.56 -2.14
CA VAL A 144 -10.06 6.70 -3.25
C VAL A 144 -8.60 6.33 -3.04
N MET A 145 -8.25 5.08 -3.30
CA MET A 145 -6.90 4.57 -3.18
C MET A 145 -6.17 4.63 -4.53
N VAL A 146 -4.89 5.02 -4.52
CA VAL A 146 -4.01 4.91 -5.68
C VAL A 146 -2.74 4.19 -5.24
N ARG A 147 -2.39 3.12 -5.93
CA ARG A 147 -1.21 2.30 -5.63
C ARG A 147 -0.01 2.77 -6.45
N VAL A 148 1.16 2.77 -5.82
CA VAL A 148 2.44 3.00 -6.47
C VAL A 148 3.46 1.96 -6.04
N THR A 149 4.45 1.68 -6.89
CA THR A 149 5.59 0.83 -6.60
C THR A 149 6.89 1.57 -6.87
N SER A 150 8.00 1.06 -6.38
CA SER A 150 9.31 1.67 -6.65
C SER A 150 9.62 1.71 -8.15
N GLN A 151 9.19 0.70 -8.91
CA GLN A 151 9.36 0.64 -10.36
C GLN A 151 8.59 1.76 -11.05
N LEU A 152 7.33 1.96 -10.70
CA LEU A 152 6.51 3.04 -11.24
C LEU A 152 7.09 4.43 -10.91
N LEU A 153 7.55 4.62 -9.67
CA LEU A 153 8.13 5.92 -9.24
C LEU A 153 9.43 6.25 -9.97
N ALA A 154 10.21 5.23 -10.36
CA ALA A 154 11.45 5.38 -11.11
C ALA A 154 11.27 5.43 -12.63
N ALA A 155 10.15 4.93 -13.15
CA ALA A 155 9.87 4.89 -14.59
C ALA A 155 9.85 6.31 -15.19
N GLN A 156 10.27 6.42 -16.44
CA GLN A 156 10.36 7.70 -17.16
C GLN A 156 9.32 7.78 -18.28
N GLU A 157 8.68 8.92 -18.42
CA GLU A 157 7.79 9.23 -19.54
C GLU A 157 7.92 10.68 -19.95
N GLU A 158 7.87 10.96 -21.25
CA GLU A 158 7.98 12.31 -21.79
C GLU A 158 6.58 12.95 -21.95
N ASN A 159 6.55 14.28 -21.89
CA ASN A 159 5.36 15.08 -22.24
C ASN A 159 4.07 14.76 -21.48
N ILE A 160 4.15 14.68 -20.13
CA ILE A 160 2.94 14.59 -19.31
C ILE A 160 2.34 16.00 -19.17
N PRO A 161 1.16 16.27 -19.77
CA PRO A 161 0.58 17.61 -19.71
C PRO A 161 -0.06 17.89 -18.36
N SER A 162 0.14 19.10 -17.84
CA SER A 162 -0.62 19.61 -16.70
C SER A 162 -2.11 19.73 -17.03
N ARG A 163 -2.97 19.32 -16.09
CA ARG A 163 -4.44 19.33 -16.24
C ARG A 163 -5.09 19.78 -14.94
N PRO A 164 -5.10 21.08 -14.63
CA PRO A 164 -5.67 21.60 -13.39
C PRO A 164 -7.14 21.21 -13.22
N LEU A 165 -7.47 20.68 -12.04
CA LEU A 165 -8.84 20.37 -11.65
C LEU A 165 -9.49 21.58 -10.97
N PRO A 166 -10.75 21.90 -11.28
CA PRO A 166 -11.48 22.93 -10.56
C PRO A 166 -11.60 22.56 -9.08
N SER A 167 -11.47 23.56 -8.20
CA SER A 167 -11.74 23.37 -6.78
C SER A 167 -13.23 23.30 -6.54
N THR A 168 -13.70 22.29 -5.82
CA THR A 168 -15.12 22.18 -5.45
C THR A 168 -15.41 22.82 -4.10
N GLY A 169 -14.42 22.90 -3.20
CA GLY A 169 -14.58 23.42 -1.83
C GLY A 169 -15.71 22.73 -1.05
N GLN A 170 -16.03 21.50 -1.43
CA GLN A 170 -17.18 20.75 -0.93
C GLN A 170 -16.97 20.36 0.54
N ARG A 171 -17.84 20.81 1.41
CA ARG A 171 -17.80 20.50 2.85
C ARG A 171 -18.68 19.30 3.18
N LEU A 172 -18.37 18.65 4.28
CA LEU A 172 -19.24 17.65 4.88
C LEU A 172 -20.42 18.37 5.57
N GLU A 173 -21.62 18.02 5.15
CA GLU A 173 -22.84 18.58 5.77
C GLU A 173 -23.08 17.89 7.12
N LYS A 174 -23.26 18.69 8.17
CA LYS A 174 -23.44 18.21 9.54
C LYS A 174 -24.64 17.26 9.66
N GLU A 175 -25.72 17.56 8.96
CA GLU A 175 -26.95 16.79 8.95
C GLU A 175 -26.80 15.41 8.26
N SER A 176 -25.83 15.28 7.36
CA SER A 176 -25.54 14.01 6.70
C SER A 176 -24.73 13.05 7.57
N TRP A 177 -24.08 13.56 8.62
CA TRP A 177 -23.24 12.76 9.51
C TRP A 177 -24.06 12.05 10.59
N SER A 178 -23.91 10.72 10.68
CA SER A 178 -24.46 9.92 11.78
C SER A 178 -23.70 8.61 11.92
N LEU A 179 -23.01 8.40 13.02
CA LEU A 179 -22.31 7.14 13.33
C LEU A 179 -23.26 5.94 13.48
N THR A 180 -24.51 6.19 13.86
CA THR A 180 -25.47 5.14 14.22
C THR A 180 -26.58 4.92 13.19
N ALA A 181 -26.48 5.54 12.00
CA ALA A 181 -27.51 5.44 11.00
C ALA A 181 -27.62 4.02 10.42
N LYS A 182 -28.66 3.29 10.80
CA LYS A 182 -28.98 1.99 10.21
C LYS A 182 -29.13 2.11 8.69
N GLY A 183 -28.66 1.09 7.96
CA GLY A 183 -28.76 1.02 6.51
C GLY A 183 -27.76 1.90 5.74
N ARG A 184 -26.83 2.59 6.39
CA ARG A 184 -25.78 3.35 5.68
C ARG A 184 -24.88 2.45 4.87
N HIS A 185 -24.45 1.35 5.45
CA HIS A 185 -23.62 0.37 4.78
C HIS A 185 -24.33 -0.22 3.55
N GLN A 186 -25.62 -0.57 3.69
CA GLN A 186 -26.40 -1.05 2.56
C GLN A 186 -26.55 0.02 1.46
N ARG A 187 -26.79 1.29 1.81
CA ARG A 187 -26.80 2.38 0.83
C ARG A 187 -25.45 2.59 0.16
N HIS A 188 -24.36 2.35 0.88
CA HIS A 188 -23.03 2.36 0.31
C HIS A 188 -22.91 1.28 -0.78
N HIS A 189 -23.31 0.04 -0.49
CA HIS A 189 -23.33 -1.04 -1.48
C HIS A 189 -24.23 -0.74 -2.67
N ASP A 190 -25.50 -0.43 -2.40
CA ASP A 190 -26.50 -0.32 -3.47
C ASP A 190 -26.26 0.86 -4.41
N ARG A 191 -25.65 1.93 -3.91
CA ARG A 191 -25.49 3.16 -4.67
C ARG A 191 -24.03 3.51 -4.96
N ILE A 192 -23.19 3.58 -3.95
CA ILE A 192 -21.82 4.09 -4.10
C ILE A 192 -20.97 3.07 -4.87
N MET A 193 -21.05 1.80 -4.52
CA MET A 193 -20.31 0.76 -5.22
C MET A 193 -20.80 0.58 -6.68
N ALA A 194 -22.09 0.74 -6.93
CA ALA A 194 -22.60 0.73 -8.30
C ALA A 194 -22.04 1.89 -9.14
N LEU A 195 -21.93 3.10 -8.56
CA LEU A 195 -21.32 4.25 -9.23
C LEU A 195 -19.80 4.08 -9.42
N ALA A 196 -19.12 3.45 -8.46
CA ALA A 196 -17.70 3.10 -8.58
C ALA A 196 -17.49 2.08 -9.69
N GLN A 197 -18.35 1.06 -9.79
CA GLN A 197 -18.34 0.08 -10.87
C GLN A 197 -18.53 0.75 -12.25
N GLU A 198 -19.48 1.65 -12.39
CA GLU A 198 -19.69 2.37 -13.64
C GLU A 198 -18.51 3.29 -14.00
N ALA A 199 -17.86 3.91 -12.99
CA ALA A 199 -16.65 4.69 -13.21
C ALA A 199 -15.50 3.81 -13.74
N SER A 200 -15.28 2.65 -13.13
CA SER A 200 -14.29 1.68 -13.61
C SER A 200 -14.56 1.21 -15.03
N GLU A 201 -15.83 0.92 -15.37
CA GLU A 201 -16.22 0.48 -16.71
C GLU A 201 -16.05 1.55 -17.80
N SER A 202 -16.26 2.82 -17.45
CA SER A 202 -16.23 3.94 -18.40
C SER A 202 -14.89 4.67 -18.44
N SER A 203 -13.95 4.33 -17.57
CA SER A 203 -12.66 5.01 -17.51
C SER A 203 -11.81 4.77 -18.74
N SER A 204 -11.35 5.85 -19.36
CA SER A 204 -10.38 5.80 -20.46
C SER A 204 -8.96 5.44 -20.03
N LEU A 205 -8.72 5.32 -18.72
CA LEU A 205 -7.44 4.89 -18.18
C LEU A 205 -7.22 3.39 -18.33
N ASN A 206 -8.30 2.59 -18.42
CA ASN A 206 -8.20 1.19 -18.84
C ASN A 206 -7.92 1.15 -20.34
N GLN A 207 -6.83 0.52 -20.74
CA GLN A 207 -6.37 0.50 -22.13
C GLN A 207 -6.36 -0.94 -22.64
N PHE A 208 -6.75 -1.14 -23.88
CA PHE A 208 -6.63 -2.45 -24.52
C PHE A 208 -6.07 -2.34 -25.94
N GLN A 209 -5.33 -3.37 -26.29
CA GLN A 209 -4.77 -3.59 -27.61
C GLN A 209 -5.09 -5.03 -28.01
N ILE A 210 -5.52 -5.27 -29.22
CA ILE A 210 -5.90 -6.59 -29.73
C ILE A 210 -4.87 -7.05 -30.75
N SER A 211 -4.27 -8.24 -30.48
CA SER A 211 -3.31 -8.89 -31.37
C SER A 211 -3.24 -10.40 -31.08
N GLY A 212 -3.92 -11.21 -31.91
CA GLY A 212 -3.94 -12.67 -31.76
C GLY A 212 -5.04 -13.20 -30.84
N ASP A 213 -4.97 -14.49 -30.51
CA ASP A 213 -5.98 -15.28 -29.80
C ASP A 213 -5.63 -15.53 -28.32
N VAL A 214 -4.45 -15.13 -27.90
CA VAL A 214 -3.99 -15.14 -26.49
C VAL A 214 -3.98 -13.71 -25.98
N GLY A 215 -4.53 -13.49 -24.78
CA GLY A 215 -4.60 -12.19 -24.16
C GLY A 215 -3.87 -12.13 -22.83
N ILE A 216 -3.41 -10.93 -22.45
CA ILE A 216 -2.89 -10.64 -21.12
C ILE A 216 -3.85 -9.65 -20.45
N ILE A 217 -4.29 -9.94 -19.23
CA ILE A 217 -4.91 -8.97 -18.33
C ILE A 217 -3.85 -8.56 -17.32
N ALA A 218 -3.55 -7.27 -17.21
CA ALA A 218 -2.48 -6.79 -16.33
C ALA A 218 -2.85 -5.48 -15.64
N SER A 219 -2.29 -5.24 -14.45
CA SER A 219 -2.36 -3.96 -13.73
C SER A 219 -0.98 -3.55 -13.19
N GLY A 220 -0.82 -2.27 -12.84
CA GLY A 220 0.43 -1.76 -12.33
C GLY A 220 1.62 -1.94 -13.30
N HIS A 221 2.82 -2.11 -12.76
CA HIS A 221 4.03 -2.28 -13.57
C HIS A 221 3.95 -3.44 -14.60
N PRO A 222 3.41 -4.63 -14.29
CA PRO A 222 3.23 -5.70 -15.28
C PRO A 222 2.44 -5.29 -16.52
N ALA A 223 1.53 -4.31 -16.44
CA ALA A 223 0.79 -3.84 -17.60
C ALA A 223 1.70 -3.08 -18.59
N SER A 224 2.69 -2.30 -18.10
CA SER A 224 3.67 -1.68 -19.00
C SER A 224 4.57 -2.72 -19.67
N LEU A 225 5.01 -3.74 -18.93
CA LEU A 225 5.82 -4.83 -19.49
C LEU A 225 5.04 -5.60 -20.58
N ALA A 226 3.77 -5.90 -20.32
CA ALA A 226 2.93 -6.65 -21.25
C ALA A 226 2.66 -5.89 -22.55
N GLN A 227 2.47 -4.56 -22.48
CA GLN A 227 2.20 -3.72 -23.66
C GLN A 227 3.35 -3.70 -24.68
N GLU A 228 4.58 -4.01 -24.25
CA GLU A 228 5.76 -4.07 -25.12
C GLU A 228 5.88 -5.39 -25.90
N LEU A 229 5.09 -6.43 -25.53
CA LEU A 229 5.24 -7.78 -26.08
C LEU A 229 4.51 -8.02 -27.42
N GLY A 230 3.71 -7.06 -27.89
CA GLY A 230 3.02 -7.18 -29.17
C GLY A 230 1.86 -8.18 -29.21
N VAL A 231 1.40 -8.68 -28.07
CA VAL A 231 0.23 -9.55 -27.89
C VAL A 231 -1.02 -8.73 -27.51
N SER A 232 -2.17 -9.38 -27.44
CA SER A 232 -3.38 -8.74 -26.91
C SER A 232 -3.21 -8.41 -25.44
N VAL A 233 -3.43 -7.15 -25.04
CA VAL A 233 -3.32 -6.70 -23.64
C VAL A 233 -4.54 -5.88 -23.24
N LEU A 234 -5.10 -6.21 -22.09
CA LEU A 234 -5.99 -5.35 -21.33
C LEU A 234 -5.23 -4.82 -20.11
N ALA A 235 -4.74 -3.59 -20.21
CA ALA A 235 -4.06 -2.88 -19.13
C ALA A 235 -5.11 -2.18 -18.25
N LEU A 236 -5.30 -2.68 -17.05
CA LEU A 236 -6.24 -2.17 -16.08
C LEU A 236 -5.60 -1.06 -15.24
N ALA A 237 -6.18 0.12 -15.27
CA ALA A 237 -5.89 1.18 -14.30
C ALA A 237 -6.73 1.02 -13.03
N TYR A 238 -7.91 0.39 -13.11
CA TYR A 238 -8.73 0.04 -11.96
C TYR A 238 -8.51 -1.41 -11.56
N SER A 239 -7.94 -1.63 -10.39
CA SER A 239 -7.86 -2.94 -9.77
C SER A 239 -9.06 -3.26 -8.88
N TYR A 240 -9.82 -2.22 -8.42
CA TYR A 240 -11.07 -2.40 -7.70
C TYR A 240 -11.98 -1.15 -7.81
N PRO A 241 -13.29 -1.30 -8.07
CA PRO A 241 -13.89 -2.53 -8.60
C PRO A 241 -13.38 -2.82 -10.02
N LEU A 242 -13.31 -4.09 -10.38
CA LEU A 242 -12.88 -4.49 -11.72
C LEU A 242 -13.94 -4.11 -12.77
N PRO A 243 -13.55 -3.65 -13.98
CA PRO A 243 -14.49 -3.35 -15.07
C PRO A 243 -15.03 -4.66 -15.69
N GLU A 244 -16.10 -5.23 -15.12
CA GLU A 244 -16.60 -6.56 -15.44
C GLU A 244 -17.04 -6.72 -16.91
N ARG A 245 -17.72 -5.72 -17.48
CA ARG A 245 -18.15 -5.77 -18.89
C ARG A 245 -16.97 -5.73 -19.84
N LEU A 246 -15.97 -4.89 -19.54
CA LEU A 246 -14.74 -4.78 -20.32
C LEU A 246 -13.94 -6.09 -20.24
N LEU A 247 -13.78 -6.63 -19.02
CA LEU A 247 -13.11 -7.93 -18.77
C LEU A 247 -13.81 -9.06 -19.52
N ARG A 248 -15.13 -9.18 -19.41
CA ARG A 248 -15.92 -10.20 -20.11
C ARG A 248 -15.69 -10.13 -21.63
N ARG A 249 -15.81 -8.93 -22.19
CA ARG A 249 -15.57 -8.71 -23.63
C ARG A 249 -14.16 -9.13 -24.05
N PHE A 250 -13.15 -8.80 -23.25
CA PHE A 250 -11.78 -9.17 -23.55
C PHE A 250 -11.57 -10.68 -23.44
N ILE A 251 -12.05 -11.31 -22.37
CA ILE A 251 -11.93 -12.76 -22.15
C ILE A 251 -12.65 -13.56 -23.24
N ASP A 252 -13.84 -13.12 -23.67
CA ASP A 252 -14.61 -13.80 -24.71
C ASP A 252 -13.95 -13.74 -26.08
N GLY A 253 -13.15 -12.71 -26.33
CA GLY A 253 -12.37 -12.56 -27.56
C GLY A 253 -11.09 -13.40 -27.64
N HIS A 254 -10.70 -14.11 -26.57
CA HIS A 254 -9.43 -14.82 -26.52
C HIS A 254 -9.60 -16.28 -26.06
N ARG A 255 -8.76 -17.16 -26.61
CA ARG A 255 -8.75 -18.59 -26.28
C ARG A 255 -8.18 -18.85 -24.89
N LEU A 256 -7.07 -18.20 -24.55
CA LEU A 256 -6.40 -18.25 -23.25
C LEU A 256 -6.03 -16.84 -22.78
N ILE A 257 -6.03 -16.67 -21.48
CA ILE A 257 -5.70 -15.39 -20.82
C ILE A 257 -4.62 -15.63 -19.78
N LEU A 258 -3.56 -14.84 -19.83
CA LEU A 258 -2.57 -14.72 -18.76
C LEU A 258 -2.91 -13.49 -17.90
N VAL A 259 -3.03 -13.65 -16.58
CA VAL A 259 -3.15 -12.53 -15.64
C VAL A 259 -1.77 -12.22 -15.09
N ALA A 260 -1.23 -11.06 -15.49
CA ALA A 260 0.07 -10.55 -15.06
C ALA A 260 -0.10 -9.42 -14.04
N GLU A 261 0.19 -9.71 -12.78
CA GLU A 261 -0.02 -8.81 -11.64
C GLU A 261 0.99 -9.04 -10.51
N GLU A 262 1.14 -8.08 -9.62
CA GLU A 262 2.12 -8.09 -8.51
C GLU A 262 1.49 -7.60 -7.19
N PRO A 263 1.95 -8.12 -6.05
CA PRO A 263 2.79 -9.30 -5.84
C PRO A 263 1.96 -10.59 -5.79
N GLU A 264 0.71 -10.50 -5.38
CA GLU A 264 -0.21 -11.61 -5.14
C GLU A 264 -1.26 -11.77 -6.27
N PRO A 265 -1.90 -12.94 -6.39
CA PRO A 265 -2.94 -13.18 -7.39
C PRO A 265 -4.27 -12.53 -7.00
N PHE A 266 -4.34 -11.20 -6.97
CA PHE A 266 -5.52 -10.44 -6.60
C PHE A 266 -6.60 -10.50 -7.69
N ILE A 267 -6.27 -10.09 -8.92
CA ILE A 267 -7.20 -10.11 -10.07
C ILE A 267 -7.48 -11.54 -10.49
N GLU A 268 -6.44 -12.38 -10.57
CA GLU A 268 -6.59 -13.79 -10.94
C GLU A 268 -7.54 -14.52 -9.98
N SER A 269 -7.51 -14.23 -8.66
CA SER A 269 -8.39 -14.87 -7.70
C SER A 269 -9.87 -14.58 -7.97
N ILE A 270 -10.20 -13.37 -8.42
CA ILE A 270 -11.56 -12.98 -8.80
C ILE A 270 -12.01 -13.69 -10.09
N LEU A 271 -11.08 -13.91 -11.03
CA LEU A 271 -11.35 -14.53 -12.33
C LEU A 271 -11.14 -16.05 -12.35
N SER A 272 -10.68 -16.65 -11.25
CA SER A 272 -10.16 -18.03 -11.17
C SER A 272 -11.15 -19.13 -11.53
N GLN A 273 -12.45 -18.88 -11.52
CA GLN A 273 -13.47 -19.86 -11.94
C GLN A 273 -13.48 -20.11 -13.45
N ASN A 274 -12.87 -19.23 -14.24
CA ASN A 274 -12.79 -19.42 -15.69
C ASN A 274 -11.53 -20.24 -16.04
N PRO A 275 -11.66 -21.46 -16.63
CA PRO A 275 -10.52 -22.34 -16.89
C PRO A 275 -9.52 -21.78 -17.93
N ARG A 276 -9.93 -20.76 -18.71
CA ARG A 276 -9.05 -20.06 -19.65
C ARG A 276 -8.07 -19.12 -18.98
N ILE A 277 -8.29 -18.79 -17.68
CA ILE A 277 -7.43 -17.89 -16.92
C ILE A 277 -6.21 -18.65 -16.38
N LYS A 278 -5.04 -18.08 -16.61
CA LYS A 278 -3.75 -18.59 -16.15
C LYS A 278 -3.00 -17.43 -15.46
N GLY A 279 -2.13 -17.75 -14.51
CA GLY A 279 -1.33 -16.76 -13.80
C GLY A 279 -0.57 -17.40 -12.64
N LYS A 280 -0.51 -16.71 -11.51
CA LYS A 280 0.18 -17.14 -10.28
C LYS A 280 -0.49 -18.36 -9.63
N LEU A 281 -1.83 -18.40 -9.56
CA LEU A 281 -2.59 -19.52 -8.96
C LEU A 281 -2.44 -20.82 -9.76
N THR A 282 -2.24 -20.71 -11.06
CA THR A 282 -2.04 -21.86 -11.93
C THR A 282 -0.57 -22.23 -12.12
N GLY A 283 0.35 -21.50 -11.46
CA GLY A 283 1.78 -21.75 -11.50
C GLY A 283 2.49 -21.29 -12.78
N HIS A 284 1.84 -20.50 -13.64
CA HIS A 284 2.47 -19.96 -14.85
C HIS A 284 3.35 -18.74 -14.55
N LEU A 285 3.05 -17.98 -13.51
CA LEU A 285 3.83 -16.84 -13.05
C LEU A 285 4.28 -17.03 -11.61
N PRO A 286 5.46 -16.50 -11.22
CA PRO A 286 5.92 -16.51 -9.84
C PRO A 286 5.12 -15.50 -8.99
N ARG A 287 5.08 -15.69 -7.66
CA ARG A 287 4.64 -14.66 -6.72
C ARG A 287 5.68 -13.54 -6.62
N GLY A 288 5.27 -12.38 -6.12
CA GLY A 288 6.12 -11.21 -5.99
C GLY A 288 6.21 -10.38 -7.27
N ALA A 289 7.30 -9.62 -7.41
CA ALA A 289 7.57 -8.78 -8.57
C ALA A 289 7.76 -9.62 -9.84
N LEU A 290 7.38 -9.07 -10.98
CA LEU A 290 7.50 -9.69 -12.30
C LEU A 290 8.49 -8.93 -13.17
N GLU A 291 9.17 -9.68 -14.03
CA GLU A 291 9.99 -9.14 -15.12
C GLU A 291 9.41 -9.58 -16.49
N SER A 292 9.82 -8.90 -17.55
CA SER A 292 9.38 -9.25 -18.92
C SER A 292 9.67 -10.72 -19.26
N SER A 293 10.78 -11.27 -18.77
CA SER A 293 11.15 -12.69 -18.95
C SER A 293 10.14 -13.66 -18.35
N ASP A 294 9.54 -13.32 -17.20
CA ASP A 294 8.52 -14.16 -16.56
C ASP A 294 7.27 -14.25 -17.41
N ILE A 295 6.83 -13.10 -17.95
CA ILE A 295 5.64 -13.03 -18.81
C ILE A 295 5.88 -13.77 -20.13
N ILE A 296 7.06 -13.62 -20.75
CA ILE A 296 7.43 -14.31 -21.99
C ILE A 296 7.41 -15.83 -21.77
N GLN A 297 8.08 -16.32 -20.73
CA GLN A 297 8.11 -17.74 -20.41
C GLN A 297 6.73 -18.31 -20.11
N ALA A 298 5.87 -17.53 -19.42
CA ALA A 298 4.50 -17.92 -19.15
C ALA A 298 3.68 -18.05 -20.44
N LEU A 299 3.85 -17.13 -21.39
CA LEU A 299 3.17 -17.18 -22.70
C LEU A 299 3.59 -18.42 -23.51
N GLU A 300 4.89 -18.77 -23.52
CA GLU A 300 5.41 -19.96 -24.22
C GLU A 300 4.83 -21.27 -23.65
N LYS A 301 4.51 -21.30 -22.37
CA LYS A 301 4.01 -22.49 -21.66
C LYS A 301 2.51 -22.44 -21.37
N LEU A 302 1.78 -21.48 -21.92
CA LEU A 302 0.41 -21.19 -21.54
C LEU A 302 -0.58 -22.34 -21.79
N GLU A 303 -0.32 -23.20 -22.79
CA GLU A 303 -1.15 -24.36 -23.12
C GLU A 303 -0.87 -25.59 -22.25
N GLY A 304 0.30 -25.65 -21.62
CA GLY A 304 0.76 -26.75 -20.80
C GLY A 304 0.44 -26.56 -19.29
N ARG A 305 0.65 -27.64 -18.52
CA ARG A 305 0.91 -27.47 -17.10
C ARG A 305 2.37 -27.09 -16.93
N PRO A 306 2.70 -26.06 -16.14
CA PRO A 306 4.09 -25.77 -15.81
C PRO A 306 4.73 -27.02 -15.20
N ASP A 307 5.89 -27.43 -15.69
CA ASP A 307 6.62 -28.61 -15.20
C ASP A 307 6.99 -28.52 -13.72
N LYS A 308 7.09 -27.30 -13.22
CA LYS A 308 7.20 -26.97 -11.78
C LYS A 308 6.43 -25.68 -11.54
N MET A 309 5.72 -25.62 -10.40
CA MET A 309 5.32 -24.32 -9.86
C MET A 309 6.58 -23.46 -9.83
N PRO A 310 6.54 -22.20 -10.34
CA PRO A 310 7.65 -21.28 -10.16
C PRO A 310 8.00 -21.27 -8.68
N GLN A 311 9.26 -21.63 -8.35
CA GLN A 311 9.65 -21.70 -6.95
C GLN A 311 9.48 -20.31 -6.36
N ALA A 312 8.64 -20.22 -5.35
CA ALA A 312 8.65 -19.05 -4.48
C ALA A 312 10.09 -18.88 -3.99
N TYR A 313 10.75 -17.84 -4.41
CA TYR A 313 12.07 -17.36 -4.01
C TYR A 313 12.92 -18.37 -3.24
N GLU A 314 13.85 -19.07 -3.92
CA GLU A 314 14.81 -20.00 -3.28
C GLU A 314 15.75 -19.30 -2.31
N SER A 315 15.90 -18.04 -2.44
CA SER A 315 16.53 -17.18 -1.45
C SER A 315 15.80 -15.87 -1.44
N VAL A 316 15.04 -15.61 -0.43
CA VAL A 316 14.90 -14.24 0.01
C VAL A 316 16.35 -13.79 0.21
N ALA A 317 16.88 -12.99 -0.71
CA ALA A 317 18.09 -12.25 -0.44
C ALA A 317 17.88 -11.70 0.96
N GLU A 318 18.75 -12.07 1.90
CA GLU A 318 18.63 -11.55 3.26
C GLU A 318 18.37 -10.08 3.10
N ARG A 319 17.29 -9.57 3.68
CA ARG A 319 16.99 -8.15 3.64
C ARG A 319 18.30 -7.42 3.83
N GLY A 320 18.60 -6.43 3.01
CA GLY A 320 19.78 -5.58 3.17
C GLY A 320 19.76 -4.80 4.47
N TYR A 321 19.66 -5.50 5.59
CA TYR A 321 19.96 -4.96 6.90
C TYR A 321 21.46 -4.80 6.97
N GLU A 322 21.91 -3.57 6.90
CA GLU A 322 23.31 -3.21 7.07
C GLU A 322 23.84 -3.53 8.47
N GLY A 323 22.97 -4.02 9.37
CA GLY A 323 23.28 -4.26 10.78
C GLY A 323 23.25 -2.96 11.59
N VAL A 324 23.80 -3.03 12.79
CA VAL A 324 23.99 -1.85 13.65
C VAL A 324 25.13 -0.99 13.08
N CYS A 325 24.91 0.31 12.98
CA CYS A 325 25.92 1.26 12.46
C CYS A 325 27.26 1.09 13.18
N PRO A 326 28.41 1.19 12.48
CA PRO A 326 29.73 0.99 13.11
C PRO A 326 30.02 1.94 14.25
N ASP A 327 29.50 3.15 14.22
CA ASP A 327 29.64 4.24 15.20
C ASP A 327 28.39 4.42 16.08
N CYS A 328 27.49 3.44 16.12
CA CYS A 328 26.25 3.54 16.84
C CYS A 328 26.45 3.75 18.34
N PRO A 329 25.89 4.81 18.95
CA PRO A 329 26.07 5.11 20.36
C PRO A 329 25.39 4.07 21.29
N PHE A 330 24.52 3.23 20.74
CA PHE A 330 23.77 2.21 21.50
C PHE A 330 24.44 0.84 21.54
N GLN A 331 25.62 0.65 20.95
CA GLN A 331 26.31 -0.65 20.90
C GLN A 331 26.56 -1.26 22.29
N VAL A 332 26.96 -0.41 23.26
CA VAL A 332 27.19 -0.84 24.64
C VAL A 332 25.88 -1.34 25.27
N LEU A 333 24.77 -0.65 25.04
CA LEU A 333 23.45 -1.06 25.51
C LEU A 333 23.03 -2.40 24.89
N PHE A 334 23.18 -2.56 23.56
CA PHE A 334 22.84 -3.82 22.88
C PHE A 334 23.69 -4.98 23.42
N SER A 335 24.99 -4.78 23.59
CA SER A 335 25.87 -5.79 24.19
C SER A 335 25.51 -6.14 25.63
N SER A 336 24.94 -5.19 26.37
CA SER A 336 24.49 -5.41 27.74
C SER A 336 23.18 -6.18 27.78
N LEU A 337 22.22 -5.82 26.93
CA LEU A 337 20.93 -6.51 26.83
C LEU A 337 21.09 -7.98 26.41
N ALA A 338 22.05 -8.29 25.55
CA ALA A 338 22.35 -9.65 25.14
C ALA A 338 22.79 -10.57 26.30
N LYS A 339 23.15 -10.01 27.47
CA LYS A 339 23.63 -10.74 28.66
C LYS A 339 22.59 -10.77 29.79
N VAL A 340 21.47 -10.11 29.63
CA VAL A 340 20.42 -10.05 30.66
C VAL A 340 19.60 -11.33 30.62
N ASP A 341 19.35 -11.92 31.77
CA ASP A 341 18.47 -13.08 31.92
C ASP A 341 16.99 -12.62 32.05
N ALA A 342 16.50 -11.94 31.02
CA ALA A 342 15.10 -11.51 30.88
C ALA A 342 14.74 -11.36 29.39
N PRO A 343 13.53 -11.73 28.96
CA PRO A 343 13.15 -11.62 27.57
C PRO A 343 13.04 -10.16 27.13
N VAL A 344 13.54 -9.88 25.91
CA VAL A 344 13.59 -8.56 25.32
C VAL A 344 12.67 -8.50 24.07
N ALA A 345 11.67 -7.66 24.13
CA ALA A 345 10.86 -7.30 22.97
C ALA A 345 11.48 -6.09 22.26
N GLY A 346 11.93 -6.27 21.03
CA GLY A 346 12.39 -5.21 20.13
C GLY A 346 11.26 -4.55 19.36
N ASP A 347 11.63 -3.57 18.55
CA ASP A 347 10.73 -2.79 17.74
C ASP A 347 11.31 -2.57 16.34
N ALA A 348 10.50 -2.17 15.35
CA ALA A 348 11.02 -1.76 14.07
C ALA A 348 11.93 -0.53 14.24
N GLY A 349 13.07 -0.49 13.55
CA GLY A 349 14.10 0.52 13.69
C GLY A 349 15.42 -0.05 14.23
N CYS A 350 16.17 0.74 15.00
CA CYS A 350 17.50 0.35 15.51
C CYS A 350 17.49 -0.96 16.30
N SER A 351 16.46 -1.23 17.08
CA SER A 351 16.38 -2.45 17.90
C SER A 351 16.27 -3.74 17.07
N ILE A 352 15.60 -3.71 15.90
CA ILE A 352 15.55 -4.89 15.03
C ILE A 352 16.90 -5.19 14.38
N GLN A 353 17.72 -4.16 14.13
CA GLN A 353 19.10 -4.34 13.64
C GLN A 353 19.97 -5.10 14.64
N ALA A 354 19.70 -4.91 15.92
CA ALA A 354 20.43 -5.54 17.02
C ALA A 354 19.91 -6.94 17.39
N THR A 355 18.90 -7.49 16.70
CA THR A 355 18.47 -8.90 16.89
C THR A 355 19.45 -9.92 16.35
N ARG A 356 20.36 -9.50 15.45
CA ARG A 356 21.37 -10.35 14.81
C ARG A 356 22.72 -10.27 15.49
N GLN A 357 23.61 -11.20 15.11
CA GLN A 357 25.02 -11.15 15.48
C GLN A 357 25.65 -9.80 15.10
N PRO A 358 26.57 -9.25 15.92
CA PRO A 358 27.11 -9.86 17.15
C PRO A 358 26.28 -9.59 18.42
N PHE A 359 25.20 -8.81 18.35
CA PHE A 359 24.50 -8.33 19.54
C PHE A 359 23.46 -9.33 20.06
N CYS A 360 22.54 -9.82 19.21
CA CYS A 360 21.43 -10.70 19.60
C CYS A 360 20.67 -10.15 20.83
N SER A 361 20.37 -8.86 20.83
CA SER A 361 19.90 -8.13 22.02
C SER A 361 18.37 -8.01 22.12
N ALA A 362 17.63 -8.62 21.21
CA ALA A 362 16.18 -8.73 21.29
C ALA A 362 15.73 -10.11 20.81
N ASP A 363 14.74 -10.68 21.49
CA ASP A 363 14.26 -12.04 21.24
C ASP A 363 13.13 -12.06 20.21
N VAL A 364 12.26 -11.04 20.23
CA VAL A 364 11.09 -10.93 19.36
C VAL A 364 10.84 -9.49 18.97
N ALA A 365 10.25 -9.28 17.75
CA ALA A 365 9.80 -7.98 17.28
C ALA A 365 8.62 -8.17 16.33
N TYR A 366 7.46 -7.57 16.63
CA TYR A 366 6.24 -7.77 15.84
C TYR A 366 5.80 -6.56 15.00
N GLY A 367 6.29 -5.37 15.29
CA GLY A 367 5.93 -4.19 14.52
C GLY A 367 6.37 -2.89 15.18
N LEU A 368 6.12 -1.77 14.52
CA LEU A 368 6.50 -0.45 15.01
C LEU A 368 5.63 -0.03 16.20
N GLY A 369 6.27 0.18 17.36
CA GLY A 369 5.59 0.52 18.63
C GLY A 369 5.05 -0.68 19.41
N SER A 370 5.38 -1.91 19.03
CA SER A 370 4.84 -3.13 19.66
C SER A 370 5.56 -3.55 20.95
N SER A 371 6.82 -3.17 21.14
CA SER A 371 7.70 -3.74 22.18
C SER A 371 7.15 -3.64 23.60
N ALA A 372 6.54 -2.51 23.97
CA ALA A 372 5.97 -2.33 25.31
C ALA A 372 4.80 -3.30 25.59
N ALA A 373 3.89 -3.45 24.63
CA ALA A 373 2.77 -4.37 24.75
C ALA A 373 3.24 -5.81 24.78
N VAL A 374 4.19 -6.18 23.91
CA VAL A 374 4.77 -7.53 23.84
C VAL A 374 5.50 -7.88 25.15
N ALA A 375 6.36 -6.98 25.65
CA ALA A 375 7.07 -7.18 26.91
C ALA A 375 6.12 -7.35 28.11
N SER A 376 4.99 -6.63 28.10
CA SER A 376 3.96 -6.76 29.15
C SER A 376 3.25 -8.11 29.14
N GLY A 377 3.32 -8.83 28.04
CA GLY A 377 2.74 -10.18 27.87
C GLY A 377 3.67 -11.33 28.28
N PHE A 378 4.93 -11.08 28.59
CA PHE A 378 5.84 -12.12 29.03
C PHE A 378 5.44 -12.67 30.42
N SER A 379 5.79 -13.93 30.70
CA SER A 379 5.42 -14.61 31.94
C SER A 379 6.09 -14.05 33.19
N GLY A 380 7.15 -13.24 33.04
CA GLY A 380 7.92 -12.59 34.11
C GLY A 380 8.21 -11.14 33.71
N LYS A 381 9.25 -10.56 34.34
CA LYS A 381 9.75 -9.24 34.00
C LYS A 381 10.25 -9.21 32.55
N GLY A 382 9.67 -8.34 31.76
CA GLY A 382 10.05 -8.13 30.37
C GLY A 382 10.86 -6.84 30.14
N ILE A 383 11.61 -6.79 29.06
CA ILE A 383 12.30 -5.57 28.61
C ILE A 383 11.69 -5.17 27.26
N ALA A 384 11.22 -3.93 27.17
CA ALA A 384 10.77 -3.30 25.93
C ALA A 384 11.87 -2.40 25.40
N LEU A 385 12.41 -2.68 24.22
CA LEU A 385 13.46 -1.91 23.56
C LEU A 385 12.88 -1.24 22.31
N MET A 386 12.75 0.07 22.31
CA MET A 386 12.13 0.83 21.24
C MET A 386 12.85 2.15 20.94
N GLY A 387 12.72 2.64 19.69
CA GLY A 387 13.12 4.00 19.36
C GLY A 387 12.11 5.04 19.88
N ASP A 388 12.52 6.30 19.92
CA ASP A 388 11.63 7.42 20.29
C ASP A 388 10.47 7.61 19.31
N TYR A 389 10.69 7.39 18.02
CA TYR A 389 9.62 7.37 17.02
C TYR A 389 8.64 6.20 17.24
N ALA A 390 9.14 5.01 17.53
CA ALA A 390 8.30 3.84 17.84
C ALA A 390 7.45 4.06 19.10
N LEU A 391 8.03 4.71 20.12
CA LEU A 391 7.28 5.13 21.33
C LEU A 391 6.11 6.06 20.96
N ALA A 392 6.36 7.09 20.15
CA ALA A 392 5.32 8.03 19.72
C ALA A 392 4.28 7.37 18.81
N HIS A 393 4.70 6.44 17.94
CA HIS A 393 3.83 5.77 16.96
C HIS A 393 2.69 4.98 17.63
N SER A 394 3.02 4.01 18.47
CA SER A 394 2.05 3.18 19.22
C SER A 394 2.58 2.65 20.56
N GLY A 395 3.87 2.83 20.84
CA GLY A 395 4.50 2.33 22.06
C GLY A 395 3.93 2.95 23.34
N LEU A 396 3.52 4.22 23.27
CA LEU A 396 2.91 4.90 24.40
C LEU A 396 1.59 4.25 24.86
N ALA A 397 0.75 3.80 23.93
CA ALA A 397 -0.47 3.08 24.26
C ALA A 397 -0.17 1.74 24.98
N GLY A 398 0.86 1.02 24.51
CA GLY A 398 1.37 -0.22 25.17
C GLY A 398 1.87 0.06 26.58
N LEU A 399 2.61 1.14 26.80
CA LEU A 399 3.11 1.53 28.14
C LEU A 399 1.97 1.93 29.07
N ILE A 400 1.01 2.75 28.63
CA ILE A 400 -0.15 3.12 29.42
C ILE A 400 -0.91 1.87 29.89
N ASN A 401 -1.15 0.91 28.96
CA ASN A 401 -1.83 -0.32 29.28
C ASN A 401 -1.01 -1.19 30.28
N ALA A 402 0.30 -1.29 30.11
CA ALA A 402 1.19 -2.04 31.02
C ALA A 402 1.15 -1.44 32.44
N VAL A 403 1.21 -0.11 32.57
CA VAL A 403 1.09 0.58 33.85
C VAL A 403 -0.28 0.33 34.49
N TRP A 404 -1.36 0.47 33.73
CA TRP A 404 -2.71 0.22 34.20
C TRP A 404 -2.92 -1.20 34.69
N GLN A 405 -2.35 -2.18 33.99
CA GLN A 405 -2.39 -3.59 34.37
C GLN A 405 -1.34 -4.00 35.39
N LYS A 406 -0.52 -3.05 35.90
CA LYS A 406 0.57 -3.30 36.88
C LYS A 406 1.54 -4.37 36.42
N ARG A 407 1.91 -4.36 35.11
CA ARG A 407 2.88 -5.30 34.55
C ARG A 407 4.31 -4.91 34.95
N ASP A 408 5.12 -5.92 35.26
CA ASP A 408 6.54 -5.73 35.56
C ASP A 408 7.35 -5.70 34.26
N LEU A 409 7.70 -4.50 33.80
CA LEU A 409 8.54 -4.34 32.63
C LEU A 409 9.52 -3.16 32.77
N LEU A 410 10.64 -3.27 32.08
CA LEU A 410 11.59 -2.20 31.87
C LEU A 410 11.42 -1.65 30.45
N ALA A 411 11.05 -0.39 30.30
CA ALA A 411 11.02 0.29 29.02
C ALA A 411 12.34 1.02 28.74
N VAL A 412 13.01 0.68 27.66
CA VAL A 412 14.26 1.30 27.19
C VAL A 412 13.98 2.02 25.89
N VAL A 413 14.12 3.35 25.91
CA VAL A 413 13.89 4.19 24.74
C VAL A 413 15.21 4.68 24.16
N LEU A 414 15.46 4.34 22.89
CA LEU A 414 16.61 4.80 22.13
C LEU A 414 16.27 6.18 21.53
N LYS A 415 16.77 7.23 22.15
CA LYS A 415 16.55 8.60 21.65
C LYS A 415 17.55 8.93 20.55
N ASN A 416 17.13 8.84 19.31
CA ASN A 416 17.94 9.15 18.13
C ASN A 416 17.33 10.24 17.24
N GLU A 417 16.12 10.72 17.55
CA GLU A 417 15.40 11.80 16.86
C GLU A 417 15.16 11.56 15.36
N VAL A 418 15.17 10.29 14.94
CA VAL A 418 14.91 9.88 13.56
C VAL A 418 14.00 8.67 13.51
N ALA A 419 13.19 8.59 12.43
CA ALA A 419 12.52 7.35 12.05
C ALA A 419 13.54 6.44 11.34
N ALA A 420 14.30 5.65 12.11
CA ALA A 420 15.34 4.79 11.56
C ALA A 420 14.75 3.72 10.63
N MET A 421 15.51 3.31 9.61
CA MET A 421 15.12 2.33 8.58
C MET A 421 14.06 2.85 7.57
N THR A 422 14.05 4.13 7.32
CA THR A 422 13.19 4.76 6.29
C THR A 422 13.99 5.15 5.05
#